data_e53d2a4bec096ccf382628d241d83ca7
#
_entry.id   e53d2a4bec096ccf382628d241d83ca7
#
_cell.length_a   1.000
_cell.length_b   1.000
_cell.length_c   1.000
_cell.angle_alpha   90.00
_cell.angle_beta   90.00
_cell.angle_gamma   90.00
#
_symmetry.space_group_name_H-M   'P 1'
#
loop_
_entity.id
_entity.type
_entity.pdbx_description
1 polymer ?
#
loop_
_entity_poly.entity_id
_entity_poly.type
_entity_poly.pdbx_seq_one_letter_code
_entity_poly.pdbx_strand_id
1 'polypeptide(L)' 'MTKLKQIRKANGMTQRELAEKTGISLRTIQHYEQGSKDLNMAAAITVWYIAQALGCSIEDLLEFNEVK' A
#
# COMPACT_ATOMS: atom_id res chain seq x y z
N MET A 1 -1.68 -12.60 1.11
CA MET A 1 -1.04 -11.50 0.37
C MET A 1 -1.88 -10.25 0.55
N THR A 2 -1.24 -9.13 0.86
CA THR A 2 -1.97 -7.89 1.05
C THR A 2 -2.46 -7.32 -0.27
N LYS A 3 -3.51 -6.52 -0.21
CA LYS A 3 -4.03 -5.83 -1.39
C LYS A 3 -2.99 -4.89 -1.99
N LEU A 4 -2.23 -4.22 -1.12
CA LEU A 4 -1.15 -3.35 -1.58
C LEU A 4 -0.18 -4.10 -2.48
N LYS A 5 0.27 -5.26 -2.04
CA LYS A 5 1.21 -6.05 -2.82
C LYS A 5 0.59 -6.53 -4.13
N GLN A 6 -0.67 -6.94 -4.08
CA GLN A 6 -1.37 -7.40 -5.28
C GLN A 6 -1.48 -6.30 -6.32
N ILE A 7 -1.89 -5.10 -5.89
CA ILE A 7 -2.08 -3.99 -6.82
C ILE A 7 -0.74 -3.51 -7.35
N ARG A 8 0.28 -3.45 -6.48
CA ARG A 8 1.61 -3.06 -6.92
C ARG A 8 2.12 -3.99 -8.03
N LYS A 9 1.99 -5.29 -7.80
CA LYS A 9 2.43 -6.28 -8.79
C LYS A 9 1.63 -6.20 -10.08
N ALA A 10 0.33 -5.96 -9.96
CA ALA A 10 -0.53 -5.81 -11.13
C ALA A 10 -0.11 -4.60 -11.98
N ASN A 11 0.50 -3.60 -11.35
CA ASN A 11 1.02 -2.43 -12.07
C ASN A 11 2.44 -2.65 -12.58
N GLY A 12 3.03 -3.81 -12.36
CA GLY A 12 4.40 -4.10 -12.80
C GLY A 12 5.44 -3.27 -12.06
N MET A 13 5.15 -2.84 -10.86
CA MET A 13 6.01 -1.93 -10.10
C MET A 13 6.75 -2.67 -9.01
N THR A 14 8.04 -2.34 -8.84
CA THR A 14 8.81 -2.90 -7.74
C THR A 14 8.52 -2.12 -6.46
N GLN A 15 8.86 -2.72 -5.32
CA GLN A 15 8.74 -2.02 -4.04
C GLN A 15 9.57 -0.73 -4.03
N ARG A 16 10.77 -0.79 -4.61
CA ARG A 16 11.63 0.39 -4.68
C ARG A 16 11.01 1.49 -5.52
N GLU A 17 10.42 1.14 -6.65
CA GLU A 17 9.75 2.13 -7.49
C GLU A 17 8.59 2.79 -6.75
N LEU A 18 7.82 2.00 -6.02
CA LEU A 18 6.72 2.56 -5.23
C LEU A 18 7.25 3.49 -4.14
N ALA A 19 8.32 3.08 -3.48
CA ALA A 19 8.93 3.91 -2.44
C ALA A 19 9.40 5.25 -3.03
N GLU A 20 10.02 5.21 -4.19
CA GLU A 20 10.50 6.42 -4.85
C GLU A 20 9.35 7.33 -5.27
N LYS A 21 8.29 6.76 -5.80
CA LYS A 21 7.15 7.55 -6.25
C LYS A 21 6.40 8.21 -5.11
N THR A 22 6.36 7.57 -3.96
CA THR A 22 5.57 8.06 -2.83
C THR A 22 6.38 8.87 -1.84
N GLY A 23 7.71 8.74 -1.87
CA GLY A 23 8.56 9.31 -0.84
C GLY A 23 8.51 8.55 0.48
N ILE A 24 7.86 7.40 0.50
CA ILE A 24 7.80 6.53 1.68
C ILE A 24 9.01 5.60 1.61
N SER A 25 9.63 5.31 2.76
CA SER A 25 10.83 4.49 2.76
C SER A 25 10.51 3.07 2.28
N LEU A 26 11.48 2.46 1.63
CA LEU A 26 11.35 1.09 1.16
C LEU A 26 11.00 0.15 2.31
N ARG A 27 11.63 0.36 3.46
CA ARG A 27 11.39 -0.48 4.63
C ARG A 27 9.92 -0.39 5.09
N THR A 28 9.37 0.80 5.07
CA THR A 28 7.97 1.00 5.44
C THR A 28 7.04 0.29 4.47
N ILE A 29 7.31 0.39 3.16
CA ILE A 29 6.53 -0.32 2.15
C ILE A 29 6.60 -1.83 2.41
N GLN A 30 7.79 -2.35 2.71
CA GLN A 30 7.96 -3.78 3.00
C GLN A 30 7.14 -4.20 4.22
N HIS A 31 7.12 -3.39 5.26
CA HIS A 31 6.34 -3.70 6.47
C HIS A 31 4.85 -3.74 6.17
N TYR A 32 4.35 -2.82 5.37
CA TYR A 32 2.93 -2.85 4.98
C TYR A 32 2.62 -4.11 4.18
N GLU A 33 3.50 -4.50 3.26
CA GLU A 33 3.23 -5.67 2.41
C GLU A 33 3.38 -6.98 3.17
N GLN A 34 4.23 -7.03 4.17
CA GLN A 34 4.40 -8.22 5.01
C GLN A 34 3.33 -8.35 6.06
N GLY A 35 2.59 -7.29 6.32
CA GLY A 35 1.58 -7.29 7.37
C GLY A 35 2.10 -6.95 8.76
N SER A 36 3.39 -6.61 8.89
CA SER A 36 3.93 -6.19 10.19
C SER A 36 3.49 -4.78 10.57
N LYS A 37 3.06 -3.98 9.58
CA LYS A 37 2.35 -2.73 9.81
C LYS A 37 1.02 -2.80 9.09
N ASP A 38 -0.02 -2.36 9.77
CA ASP A 38 -1.37 -2.38 9.21
C ASP A 38 -1.62 -1.09 8.44
N LEU A 39 -1.77 -1.19 7.13
CA LEU A 39 -2.02 -0.03 6.29
C LEU A 39 -3.33 0.66 6.68
N ASN A 40 -4.30 -0.10 7.19
CA ASN A 40 -5.57 0.48 7.65
C ASN A 40 -5.37 1.48 8.79
N MET A 41 -4.27 1.34 9.51
CA MET A 41 -3.96 2.21 10.66
C MET A 41 -3.02 3.35 10.26
N ALA A 42 -2.61 3.40 9.00
CA ALA A 42 -1.72 4.46 8.54
C ALA A 42 -2.47 5.77 8.43
N ALA A 43 -1.72 6.88 8.46
CA ALA A 43 -2.33 8.19 8.23
C ALA A 43 -2.99 8.21 6.85
N ALA A 44 -4.13 8.88 6.75
CA ALA A 44 -4.89 8.95 5.51
C ALA A 44 -4.03 9.47 4.36
N ILE A 45 -3.18 10.46 4.62
CA ILE A 45 -2.34 11.04 3.58
C ILE A 45 -1.32 10.02 3.06
N THR A 46 -0.82 9.13 3.93
CA THR A 46 0.10 8.08 3.52
C THR A 46 -0.58 7.13 2.54
N VAL A 47 -1.79 6.69 2.88
CA VAL A 47 -2.56 5.79 2.02
C VAL A 47 -2.90 6.47 0.70
N TRP A 48 -3.22 7.76 0.76
CA TRP A 48 -3.55 8.54 -0.43
C TRP A 48 -2.37 8.60 -1.40
N TYR A 49 -1.16 8.86 -0.90
CA TYR A 49 0.03 8.90 -1.77
C TYR A 49 0.25 7.54 -2.46
N ILE A 50 0.06 6.45 -1.71
CA ILE A 50 0.23 5.12 -2.28
C ILE A 50 -0.83 4.89 -3.37
N ALA A 51 -2.08 5.25 -3.08
CA ALA A 51 -3.17 5.08 -4.03
C ALA A 51 -2.91 5.87 -5.31
N GLN A 52 -2.42 7.10 -5.18
CA GLN A 52 -2.09 7.92 -6.34
C GLN A 52 -0.98 7.29 -7.18
N ALA A 53 0.05 6.78 -6.53
CA ALA A 53 1.17 6.15 -7.23
C ALA A 53 0.73 4.90 -7.99
N LEU A 54 -0.27 4.19 -7.48
CA LEU A 54 -0.75 2.95 -8.07
C LEU A 54 -1.96 3.15 -8.99
N GLY A 55 -2.51 4.36 -9.03
CA GLY A 55 -3.67 4.65 -9.87
C GLY A 55 -4.93 3.95 -9.40
N CYS A 56 -5.10 3.79 -8.10
CA CYS A 56 -6.28 3.13 -7.53
C CYS A 56 -6.88 4.02 -6.44
N SER A 57 -8.01 3.58 -5.90
CA SER A 57 -8.65 4.30 -4.79
C SER A 57 -8.05 3.84 -3.47
N ILE A 58 -8.26 4.66 -2.42
CA ILE A 58 -7.84 4.29 -1.07
C ILE A 58 -8.52 2.99 -0.65
N GLU A 59 -9.79 2.86 -0.96
CA GLU A 59 -10.56 1.67 -0.60
C GLU A 59 -9.98 0.40 -1.20
N ASP A 60 -9.38 0.50 -2.39
CA ASP A 60 -8.77 -0.66 -3.03
C ASP A 60 -7.57 -1.19 -2.24
N LEU A 61 -6.95 -0.35 -1.43
CA LEU A 61 -5.76 -0.72 -0.67
C LEU A 61 -6.08 -1.23 0.72
N LEU A 62 -7.23 -0.84 1.26
CA LEU A 62 -7.56 -1.19 2.65
C LEU A 62 -7.97 -2.64 2.75
N GLU A 63 -7.56 -3.26 3.86
CA GLU A 63 -7.92 -4.65 4.15
C GLU A 63 -9.17 -4.62 5.01
N PHE A 64 -10.30 -4.97 4.42
CA PHE A 64 -11.55 -4.99 5.15
C PHE A 64 -11.80 -6.39 5.68
N ASN A 65 -11.90 -6.50 6.98
CA ASN A 65 -12.33 -7.73 7.61
C ASN A 65 -13.82 -7.65 7.82
N GLU A 66 -14.50 -8.69 7.39
CA GLU A 66 -15.93 -8.73 7.63
C GLU A 66 -16.19 -8.98 9.09
N VAL A 67 -16.99 -8.12 9.69
CA VAL A 67 -17.39 -8.25 11.07
C VAL A 67 -18.84 -8.63 11.11
N LYS A 68 -19.10 -9.75 11.75
CA LYS A 68 -20.48 -10.25 11.85
C LYS A 68 -21.04 -10.03 13.23
#